data_c90c0addfa7e830bc5e8c017e0bb9461
#
_entry.id   c90c0addfa7e830bc5e8c017e0bb9461
#
_cell.length_a   1.000
_cell.length_b   1.000
_cell.length_c   1.000
_cell.angle_alpha   90.00
_cell.angle_beta   90.00
_cell.angle_gamma   90.00
#
_symmetry.space_group_name_H-M   'P 1'
#
loop_
_entity.id
_entity.type
_entity.pdbx_description
1 polymer ?
#
loop_
_entity_poly.entity_id
_entity_poly.type
_entity_poly.pdbx_seq_one_letter_code
_entity_poly.pdbx_strand_id
1 'polypeptide(L)'
;MRPAYQVRDGKRSELIAAAWLISQDCYVYSPFIEQGPIDLIALTPKGEFLLFDVKTVGRRKDGSIISRQLKPLQLKLGVRLLYVDLETERCGLYPHQLSINPKAQGTINAVTQTSNRHFSGGPVPTIDELVRPKSEPKDQSSHEET
;
A
#
# COMPACT_ATOMS: atom_id res chain seq x y z
N MET A 1 -22.89 14.24 -4.00
CA MET A 1 -23.16 12.78 -4.02
C MET A 1 -22.18 12.10 -4.98
N ARG A 2 -21.50 11.07 -4.55
CA ARG A 2 -20.61 10.32 -5.43
C ARG A 2 -21.44 9.42 -6.36
N PRO A 3 -21.05 9.27 -7.65
CA PRO A 3 -21.70 8.31 -8.53
C PRO A 3 -21.65 6.89 -7.97
N ALA A 4 -22.69 6.09 -8.21
CA ALA A 4 -22.83 4.74 -7.67
C ALA A 4 -21.63 3.81 -8.03
N TYR A 5 -21.03 3.99 -9.21
CA TYR A 5 -19.86 3.19 -9.61
C TYR A 5 -18.62 3.52 -8.76
N GLN A 6 -18.43 4.78 -8.34
CA GLN A 6 -17.31 5.16 -7.49
C GLN A 6 -17.43 4.56 -6.07
N VAL A 7 -18.66 4.47 -5.55
CA VAL A 7 -18.91 3.84 -4.26
C VAL A 7 -18.61 2.34 -4.33
N ARG A 8 -19.09 1.69 -5.40
CA ARG A 8 -18.84 0.26 -5.64
C ARG A 8 -17.36 -0.06 -5.81
N ASP A 9 -16.65 0.74 -6.62
CA ASP A 9 -15.21 0.55 -6.88
C ASP A 9 -14.37 0.81 -5.62
N GLY A 10 -14.74 1.81 -4.82
CA GLY A 10 -14.13 2.05 -3.51
C GLY A 10 -14.29 0.85 -2.58
N LYS A 11 -15.50 0.30 -2.47
CA LYS A 11 -15.76 -0.89 -1.64
C LYS A 11 -15.03 -2.14 -2.16
N ARG A 12 -14.97 -2.33 -3.47
CA ARG A 12 -14.19 -3.40 -4.09
C ARG A 12 -12.71 -3.27 -3.75
N SER A 13 -12.15 -2.06 -3.80
CA SER A 13 -10.76 -1.80 -3.41
C SER A 13 -10.51 -2.14 -1.93
N GLU A 14 -11.41 -1.79 -1.03
CA GLU A 14 -11.30 -2.16 0.39
C GLU A 14 -11.30 -3.68 0.58
N LEU A 15 -12.14 -4.42 -0.13
CA LEU A 15 -12.20 -5.88 -0.06
C LEU A 15 -10.92 -6.54 -0.59
N ILE A 16 -10.36 -6.04 -1.69
CA ILE A 16 -9.08 -6.51 -2.24
C ILE A 16 -7.95 -6.22 -1.26
N ALA A 17 -7.92 -5.01 -0.69
CA ALA A 17 -6.94 -4.63 0.32
C ALA A 17 -7.02 -5.50 1.58
N ALA A 18 -8.23 -5.78 2.06
CA ALA A 18 -8.46 -6.68 3.20
C ALA A 18 -7.96 -8.10 2.90
N ALA A 19 -8.28 -8.65 1.73
CA ALA A 19 -7.80 -9.97 1.31
C ALA A 19 -6.27 -10.02 1.22
N TRP A 20 -5.65 -8.97 0.68
CA TRP A 20 -4.19 -8.87 0.62
C TRP A 20 -3.56 -8.82 2.02
N LEU A 21 -4.11 -8.03 2.95
CA LEU A 21 -3.63 -7.97 4.34
C LEU A 21 -3.78 -9.31 5.06
N ILE A 22 -4.87 -10.03 4.83
CA ILE A 22 -5.07 -11.40 5.35
C ILE A 22 -4.00 -12.34 4.80
N SER A 23 -3.64 -12.23 3.53
CA SER A 23 -2.57 -13.03 2.94
C SER A 23 -1.18 -12.75 3.52
N GLN A 24 -1.03 -11.61 4.22
CA GLN A 24 0.17 -11.23 4.97
C GLN A 24 0.08 -11.64 6.47
N ASP A 25 -0.78 -12.59 6.78
CA ASP A 25 -1.02 -13.10 8.14
C ASP A 25 -1.52 -12.04 9.14
N CYS A 26 -2.18 -10.99 8.66
CA CYS A 26 -2.81 -9.99 9.50
C CYS A 26 -4.25 -10.38 9.85
N TYR A 27 -4.68 -10.00 11.06
CA TYR A 27 -6.10 -9.86 11.36
C TYR A 27 -6.58 -8.51 10.86
N VAL A 28 -7.70 -8.47 10.15
CA VAL A 28 -8.20 -7.24 9.53
C VAL A 28 -9.54 -6.85 10.14
N TYR A 29 -9.64 -5.58 10.49
CA TYR A 29 -10.83 -4.97 11.05
C TYR A 29 -11.31 -3.84 10.15
N SER A 30 -12.61 -3.75 9.98
CA SER A 30 -13.27 -2.68 9.24
C SER A 30 -14.08 -1.81 10.21
N PRO A 31 -14.08 -0.48 10.05
CA PRO A 31 -14.88 0.38 10.90
C PRO A 31 -16.38 0.14 10.66
N PHE A 32 -17.14 0.26 11.73
CA PHE A 32 -18.61 0.11 11.68
C PHE A 32 -19.27 1.30 10.96
N ILE A 33 -18.64 2.48 11.06
CA ILE A 33 -19.08 3.69 10.35
C ILE A 33 -18.12 3.96 9.19
N GLU A 34 -18.64 3.93 7.97
CA GLU A 34 -17.82 4.00 6.74
C GLU A 34 -17.22 5.39 6.43
N GLN A 35 -17.64 6.45 7.10
CA GLN A 35 -17.19 7.82 6.83
C GLN A 35 -16.08 8.31 7.76
N GLY A 36 -15.33 7.40 8.33
CA GLY A 36 -14.22 7.72 9.22
C GLY A 36 -12.90 8.01 8.49
N PRO A 37 -11.86 8.38 9.25
CA PRO A 37 -10.52 8.65 8.71
C PRO A 37 -9.74 7.37 8.37
N ILE A 38 -10.25 6.19 8.70
CA ILE A 38 -9.61 4.88 8.56
C ILE A 38 -10.58 3.95 7.86
N ASP A 39 -10.11 3.27 6.83
CA ASP A 39 -10.90 2.28 6.10
C ASP A 39 -10.66 0.86 6.61
N LEU A 40 -9.41 0.52 6.94
CA LEU A 40 -9.02 -0.78 7.45
C LEU A 40 -8.00 -0.65 8.58
N ILE A 41 -8.08 -1.56 9.54
CA ILE A 41 -7.08 -1.75 10.59
C ILE A 41 -6.52 -3.15 10.45
N ALA A 42 -5.21 -3.28 10.39
CA ALA A 42 -4.53 -4.56 10.37
C ALA A 42 -3.76 -4.77 11.67
N LEU A 43 -3.97 -5.92 12.30
CA LEU A 43 -3.13 -6.40 13.39
C LEU A 43 -2.10 -7.36 12.81
N THR A 44 -0.83 -6.98 12.86
CA THR A 44 0.26 -7.77 12.30
C THR A 44 0.61 -8.98 13.18
N PRO A 45 1.32 -10.00 12.65
CA PRO A 45 1.84 -11.12 13.45
C PRO A 45 2.72 -10.70 14.63
N LYS A 46 3.34 -9.51 14.55
CA LYS A 46 4.16 -8.93 15.64
C LYS A 46 3.35 -8.19 16.71
N GLY A 47 2.03 -8.10 16.56
CA GLY A 47 1.15 -7.43 17.50
C GLY A 47 1.03 -5.91 17.30
N GLU A 48 1.41 -5.40 16.15
CA GLU A 48 1.28 -3.99 15.79
C GLU A 48 -0.03 -3.72 15.08
N PHE A 49 -0.68 -2.60 15.40
CA PHE A 49 -1.83 -2.10 14.67
C PHE A 49 -1.41 -1.13 13.58
N LEU A 50 -1.82 -1.41 12.36
CA LEU A 50 -1.61 -0.54 11.20
C LEU A 50 -2.95 0.00 10.72
N LEU A 51 -3.00 1.31 10.49
CA LEU A 51 -4.20 2.01 10.08
C LEU A 51 -4.08 2.39 8.60
N PHE A 52 -5.08 2.05 7.80
CA PHE A 52 -5.07 2.30 6.36
C PHE A 52 -6.26 3.12 5.88
N ASP A 53 -5.98 4.03 4.97
CA ASP A 53 -6.93 4.68 4.08
C ASP A 53 -6.73 4.09 2.68
N VAL A 54 -7.71 3.36 2.18
CA VAL A 54 -7.63 2.62 0.92
C VAL A 54 -8.02 3.53 -0.24
N LYS A 55 -7.18 3.57 -1.26
CA LYS A 55 -7.44 4.37 -2.46
C LYS A 55 -7.39 3.52 -3.72
N THR A 56 -8.45 3.57 -4.48
CA THR A 56 -8.44 3.02 -5.84
C THR A 56 -7.48 3.82 -6.70
N VAL A 57 -6.62 3.13 -7.43
CA VAL A 57 -5.67 3.73 -8.36
C VAL A 57 -6.42 4.49 -9.44
N GLY A 58 -6.12 5.77 -9.57
CA GLY A 58 -6.49 6.59 -10.72
C GLY A 58 -5.26 6.82 -11.59
N ARG A 59 -5.41 6.71 -12.90
CA ARG A 59 -4.33 6.95 -13.87
C ARG A 59 -4.60 8.21 -14.66
N ARG A 60 -3.53 8.95 -14.95
CA ARG A 60 -3.54 10.04 -15.93
C ARG A 60 -3.48 9.48 -17.35
N LYS A 61 -3.67 10.36 -18.33
CA LYS A 61 -3.59 10.00 -19.75
C LYS A 61 -2.24 9.40 -20.18
N ASP A 62 -1.16 9.79 -19.48
CA ASP A 62 0.19 9.30 -19.69
C ASP A 62 0.48 7.96 -18.97
N GLY A 63 -0.53 7.37 -18.30
CA GLY A 63 -0.41 6.13 -17.55
C GLY A 63 0.13 6.28 -16.14
N SER A 64 0.58 7.48 -15.73
CA SER A 64 1.06 7.71 -14.38
C SER A 64 -0.06 7.66 -13.36
N ILE A 65 0.26 7.15 -12.16
CA ILE A 65 -0.70 7.03 -11.08
C ILE A 65 -0.86 8.37 -10.36
N ILE A 66 -2.10 8.72 -10.06
CA ILE A 66 -2.43 9.91 -9.29
C ILE A 66 -2.10 9.66 -7.82
N SER A 67 -1.10 10.35 -7.30
CA SER A 67 -0.79 10.33 -5.86
C SER A 67 -1.88 11.02 -5.06
N ARG A 68 -2.23 10.43 -3.94
CA ARG A 68 -3.18 10.99 -2.96
C ARG A 68 -2.42 11.52 -1.76
N GLN A 69 -3.05 12.42 -1.03
CA GLN A 69 -2.50 12.94 0.22
C GLN A 69 -3.44 12.59 1.37
N LEU A 70 -2.84 12.31 2.52
CA LEU A 70 -3.56 12.13 3.76
C LEU A 70 -4.06 13.48 4.29
N LYS A 71 -5.24 13.46 4.92
CA LYS A 71 -5.77 14.61 5.63
C LYS A 71 -5.00 14.83 6.94
N PRO A 72 -5.01 16.06 7.51
CA PRO A 72 -4.29 16.35 8.76
C PRO A 72 -4.60 15.39 9.90
N LEU A 73 -5.88 15.02 10.10
CA LEU A 73 -6.26 14.04 11.12
C LEU A 73 -5.66 12.65 10.86
N GLN A 74 -5.65 12.22 9.61
CA GLN A 74 -5.06 10.93 9.21
C GLN A 74 -3.55 10.91 9.49
N LEU A 75 -2.84 12.00 9.17
CA LEU A 75 -1.42 12.15 9.48
C LEU A 75 -1.17 12.06 10.99
N LYS A 76 -1.97 12.74 11.79
CA LYS A 76 -1.89 12.72 13.25
C LYS A 76 -2.12 11.33 13.83
N LEU A 77 -3.02 10.54 13.23
CA LEU A 77 -3.32 9.17 13.66
C LEU A 77 -2.31 8.14 13.15
N GLY A 78 -1.39 8.52 12.29
CA GLY A 78 -0.45 7.58 11.67
C GLY A 78 -1.08 6.69 10.61
N VAL A 79 -2.17 7.14 9.98
CA VAL A 79 -2.82 6.43 8.87
C VAL A 79 -1.87 6.37 7.67
N ARG A 80 -1.89 5.28 6.95
CA ARG A 80 -1.12 5.07 5.73
C ARG A 80 -2.06 4.90 4.53
N LEU A 81 -1.65 5.40 3.39
CA LEU A 81 -2.36 5.14 2.13
C LEU A 81 -2.05 3.73 1.66
N LEU A 82 -3.09 2.99 1.32
CA LEU A 82 -2.99 1.70 0.66
C LEU A 82 -3.66 1.80 -0.71
N TYR A 83 -2.88 1.74 -1.76
CA TYR A 83 -3.37 1.82 -3.13
C TYR A 83 -3.79 0.46 -3.65
N VAL A 84 -4.91 0.40 -4.34
CA VAL A 84 -5.42 -0.81 -5.00
C VAL A 84 -5.66 -0.53 -6.47
N ASP A 85 -5.02 -1.29 -7.32
CA ASP A 85 -5.28 -1.31 -8.76
C ASP A 85 -6.35 -2.35 -9.06
N LEU A 86 -7.53 -1.89 -9.47
CA LEU A 86 -8.68 -2.78 -9.76
C LEU A 86 -8.50 -3.63 -11.01
N GLU A 87 -7.64 -3.21 -11.94
CA GLU A 87 -7.36 -3.98 -13.17
C GLU A 87 -6.48 -5.19 -12.89
N THR A 88 -5.46 -5.00 -12.06
CA THR A 88 -4.47 -6.04 -11.74
C THR A 88 -4.70 -6.69 -10.38
N GLU A 89 -5.62 -6.15 -9.58
CA GLU A 89 -5.89 -6.53 -8.19
C GLU A 89 -4.65 -6.47 -7.28
N ARG A 90 -3.69 -5.60 -7.62
CA ARG A 90 -2.47 -5.40 -6.85
C ARG A 90 -2.65 -4.30 -5.82
N CYS A 91 -2.02 -4.50 -4.67
CA CYS A 91 -1.95 -3.54 -3.58
C CYS A 91 -0.53 -3.02 -3.39
N GLY A 92 -0.40 -1.77 -2.95
CA GLY A 92 0.90 -1.19 -2.62
C GLY A 92 0.77 0.07 -1.78
N LEU A 93 1.77 0.34 -0.96
CA LEU A 93 1.80 1.54 -0.11
C LEU A 93 2.20 2.81 -0.88
N TYR A 94 2.82 2.64 -2.02
CA TYR A 94 3.30 3.74 -2.86
C TYR A 94 2.84 3.57 -4.29
N PRO A 95 2.48 4.67 -4.98
CA PRO A 95 2.04 4.60 -6.37
C PRO A 95 3.04 3.94 -7.32
N HIS A 96 4.34 4.13 -7.10
CA HIS A 96 5.37 3.56 -7.96
C HIS A 96 5.44 2.03 -7.91
N GLN A 97 4.97 1.40 -6.82
CA GLN A 97 4.89 -0.06 -6.71
C GLN A 97 3.85 -0.68 -7.65
N LEU A 98 2.89 0.14 -8.08
CA LEU A 98 1.79 -0.24 -8.97
C LEU A 98 1.95 0.38 -10.36
N SER A 99 2.93 1.27 -10.54
CA SER A 99 3.18 1.92 -11.82
C SER A 99 3.70 0.90 -12.83
N ILE A 100 2.97 0.75 -13.91
CA ILE A 100 3.47 0.03 -15.07
C ILE A 100 4.27 1.06 -15.87
N ASN A 101 5.59 0.96 -15.84
CA ASN A 101 6.43 1.76 -16.71
C ASN A 101 6.34 1.17 -18.13
N PRO A 102 5.80 1.89 -19.12
CA PRO A 102 5.70 1.38 -20.48
C PRO A 102 7.05 0.99 -21.09
N LYS A 103 8.13 1.66 -20.66
CA LYS A 103 9.50 1.30 -21.06
C LYS A 103 9.99 0.02 -20.35
N ALA A 104 9.48 -0.27 -19.15
CA ALA A 104 9.78 -1.49 -18.44
C ALA A 104 9.00 -2.69 -18.97
N GLN A 105 7.84 -2.48 -19.61
CA GLN A 105 7.10 -3.57 -20.24
C GLN A 105 7.89 -4.23 -21.38
N GLY A 106 8.63 -3.46 -22.19
CA GLY A 106 9.54 -4.02 -23.17
C GLY A 106 10.64 -4.87 -22.53
N THR A 107 11.16 -4.44 -21.40
CA THR A 107 12.19 -5.15 -20.63
C THR A 107 11.61 -6.35 -19.87
N ILE A 108 10.39 -6.24 -19.33
CA ILE A 108 9.72 -7.34 -18.64
C ILE A 108 9.34 -8.45 -19.65
N ASN A 109 8.86 -8.09 -20.85
CA ASN A 109 8.56 -9.07 -21.87
C ASN A 109 9.83 -9.78 -22.39
N ALA A 110 10.94 -9.07 -22.51
CA ALA A 110 12.23 -9.65 -22.85
C ALA A 110 12.76 -10.56 -21.73
N VAL A 111 12.58 -10.17 -20.47
CA VAL A 111 12.98 -10.94 -19.28
C VAL A 111 12.05 -12.14 -19.07
N THR A 112 10.75 -12.02 -19.36
CA THR A 112 9.80 -13.13 -19.22
C THR A 112 10.05 -14.22 -20.29
N GLN A 113 10.56 -13.84 -21.46
CA GLN A 113 10.96 -14.82 -22.48
C GLN A 113 12.29 -15.51 -22.18
N THR A 114 13.19 -14.88 -21.42
CA THR A 114 14.50 -15.45 -21.10
C THR A 114 14.58 -16.12 -19.74
N SER A 115 13.66 -15.88 -18.85
CA SER A 115 13.74 -16.47 -17.52
C SER A 115 12.41 -16.67 -16.82
N ASN A 116 11.67 -17.68 -17.25
CA ASN A 116 10.83 -18.43 -16.33
C ASN A 116 11.59 -18.97 -15.11
N ARG A 117 12.88 -18.68 -15.00
CA ARG A 117 13.75 -19.16 -13.95
C ARG A 117 14.08 -18.13 -12.86
N HIS A 118 13.76 -16.83 -13.05
CA HIS A 118 14.22 -15.78 -12.13
C HIS A 118 13.13 -14.95 -11.50
N PHE A 119 11.86 -15.17 -11.85
CA PHE A 119 10.74 -14.60 -11.11
C PHE A 119 10.25 -15.50 -9.96
N SER A 120 10.87 -16.64 -9.78
CA SER A 120 10.66 -17.49 -8.61
C SER A 120 11.50 -17.03 -7.44
N GLY A 121 11.77 -15.77 -7.27
CA GLY A 121 12.75 -15.61 -6.30
C GLY A 121 12.92 -14.34 -5.57
N GLY A 122 12.21 -13.33 -5.83
CA GLY A 122 12.11 -12.27 -4.87
C GLY A 122 10.92 -12.59 -3.95
N PRO A 123 11.08 -12.76 -2.62
CA PRO A 123 9.91 -12.85 -1.76
C PRO A 123 9.07 -11.61 -2.01
N VAL A 124 7.75 -11.81 -2.21
CA VAL A 124 6.79 -10.69 -2.18
C VAL A 124 7.08 -9.94 -0.90
N PRO A 125 7.40 -8.63 -0.93
CA PRO A 125 7.74 -7.91 0.27
C PRO A 125 6.64 -8.11 1.30
N THR A 126 7.02 -8.56 2.48
CA THR A 126 6.07 -8.73 3.59
C THR A 126 5.60 -7.36 4.03
N ILE A 127 4.45 -7.31 4.69
CA ILE A 127 3.94 -6.05 5.24
C ILE A 127 4.96 -5.39 6.18
N ASP A 128 5.75 -6.19 6.89
CA ASP A 128 6.81 -5.69 7.76
C ASP A 128 7.92 -4.96 6.99
N GLU A 129 8.23 -5.39 5.78
CA GLU A 129 9.20 -4.72 4.91
C GLU A 129 8.64 -3.45 4.28
N LEU A 130 7.34 -3.46 3.95
CA LEU A 130 6.66 -2.30 3.39
C LEU A 130 6.41 -1.20 4.42
N VAL A 131 6.33 -1.56 5.69
CA VAL A 131 5.92 -0.68 6.80
C VAL A 131 7.10 -0.25 7.67
N ARG A 132 8.34 -0.64 7.38
CA ARG A 132 9.52 -0.23 8.15
C ARG A 132 9.54 1.29 8.35
N PRO A 133 9.56 1.79 9.59
CA PRO A 133 9.80 3.20 9.82
C PRO A 133 11.18 3.55 9.26
N LYS A 134 11.29 4.71 8.64
CA LYS A 134 12.61 5.28 8.34
C LYS A 134 13.37 5.28 9.65
N SER A 135 14.57 4.71 9.66
CA SER A 135 15.47 4.67 10.81
C SER A 135 15.49 6.03 11.51
N GLU A 136 15.18 6.02 12.80
CA GLU A 136 15.37 7.19 13.65
C GLU A 136 16.83 7.65 13.52
N PRO A 137 17.10 8.96 13.47
CA PRO A 137 18.44 9.46 13.55
C PRO A 137 19.03 9.01 14.88
N LYS A 138 20.17 8.34 14.83
CA LYS A 138 20.92 8.01 16.04
C LYS A 138 21.24 9.31 16.77
N ASP A 139 20.62 9.48 17.92
CA ASP A 139 20.98 10.52 18.87
C ASP A 139 22.41 10.26 19.34
N GLN A 140 23.33 11.04 18.84
CA GLN A 140 24.69 11.08 19.35
C GLN A 140 24.71 12.02 20.55
N SER A 141 24.29 11.55 21.69
CA SER A 141 24.62 12.21 22.94
C SER A 141 26.02 11.77 23.35
N SER A 142 26.99 12.52 22.91
CA SER A 142 28.32 12.53 23.53
C SER A 142 28.22 13.23 24.88
N HIS A 143 28.19 12.48 25.93
CA HIS A 143 28.54 12.99 27.24
C HIS A 143 30.07 13.03 27.36
N GLU A 144 30.62 14.22 27.25
CA GLU A 144 31.89 14.53 27.84
C GLU A 144 31.62 14.96 29.28
N GLU A 145 31.97 14.13 30.22
CA GLU A 145 32.26 14.53 31.61
C GLU A 145 33.73 14.89 31.72
N THR A 146 33.95 16.08 32.14
CA THR A 146 35.17 16.51 32.82
C THR A 146 34.85 16.68 34.31
#